data_f9087efc85feb854f72b7d21f11ecc6a
#
_entry.id   f9087efc85feb854f72b7d21f11ecc6a
#
_cell.length_a   1.000
_cell.length_b   1.000
_cell.length_c   1.000
_cell.angle_alpha   90.00
_cell.angle_beta   90.00
_cell.angle_gamma   90.00
#
_symmetry.space_group_name_H-M   'P 1'
#
loop_
_entity.id
_entity.type
_entity.pdbx_description
1 polymer ?
#
loop_
_entity_poly.entity_id
_entity_poly.type
_entity_poly.pdbx_seq_one_letter_code
_entity_poly.pdbx_strand_id
1 'polypeptide(L)'
;MTIDFRAEVDKRKDALMEDLFGLLRINSERDDSKVDDKHPFGPGPVKALEHFLALAERDGYRTRNIDNYAGDFEFGQGDEVLGIFAHLDVVPAGSGWDTDPYEPV
;
A
#
# COMPACT_ATOMS: atom_id res chain seq x y z
N MET A 1 20.87 -26.01 1.30
CA MET A 1 20.36 -25.14 0.23
C MET A 1 20.50 -23.69 0.66
N THR A 2 21.16 -22.86 -0.12
CA THR A 2 21.33 -21.44 0.17
C THR A 2 20.44 -20.64 -0.76
N ILE A 3 19.66 -19.72 -0.22
CA ILE A 3 18.82 -18.83 -1.01
C ILE A 3 19.61 -17.56 -1.30
N ASP A 4 19.73 -17.21 -2.57
CA ASP A 4 20.23 -15.91 -2.99
C ASP A 4 19.06 -14.94 -3.04
N PHE A 5 18.85 -14.23 -1.93
CA PHE A 5 17.73 -13.29 -1.79
C PHE A 5 17.79 -12.14 -2.81
N ARG A 6 18.98 -11.71 -3.18
CA ARG A 6 19.15 -10.65 -4.19
C ARG A 6 18.64 -11.12 -5.55
N ALA A 7 19.03 -12.30 -5.97
CA ALA A 7 18.56 -12.88 -7.22
C ALA A 7 17.03 -13.08 -7.21
N GLU A 8 16.47 -13.48 -6.07
CA GLU A 8 15.01 -13.64 -5.94
C GLU A 8 14.26 -12.30 -6.02
N VAL A 9 14.82 -11.24 -5.46
CA VAL A 9 14.25 -9.88 -5.61
C VAL A 9 14.37 -9.40 -7.05
N ASP A 10 15.52 -9.60 -7.68
CA ASP A 10 15.76 -9.18 -9.08
C ASP A 10 14.75 -9.82 -10.04
N LYS A 11 14.39 -11.09 -9.84
CA LYS A 11 13.36 -11.78 -10.62
C LYS A 11 11.97 -11.14 -10.50
N ARG A 12 11.69 -10.47 -9.40
CA ARG A 12 10.39 -9.89 -9.08
C ARG A 12 10.35 -8.37 -9.21
N LYS A 13 11.47 -7.78 -9.63
CA LYS A 13 11.62 -6.33 -9.67
C LYS A 13 10.56 -5.64 -10.51
N ASP A 14 10.31 -6.13 -11.72
CA ASP A 14 9.34 -5.51 -12.64
C ASP A 14 7.92 -5.57 -12.06
N ALA A 15 7.53 -6.71 -11.50
CA ALA A 15 6.23 -6.87 -10.85
C ALA A 15 6.09 -5.97 -9.62
N LEU A 16 7.15 -5.87 -8.81
CA LEU A 16 7.19 -4.97 -7.65
C LEU A 16 7.03 -3.51 -8.07
N MET A 17 7.74 -3.09 -9.12
CA MET A 17 7.65 -1.72 -9.62
C MET A 17 6.26 -1.40 -10.15
N GLU A 18 5.62 -2.33 -10.84
CA GLU A 18 4.25 -2.16 -11.33
C GLU A 18 3.27 -1.97 -10.18
N ASP A 19 3.36 -2.81 -9.15
CA ASP A 19 2.51 -2.70 -7.96
C ASP A 19 2.75 -1.38 -7.20
N LEU A 20 4.01 -1.00 -7.06
CA LEU A 20 4.38 0.27 -6.43
C LEU A 20 3.83 1.46 -7.21
N PHE A 21 3.96 1.45 -8.53
CA PHE A 21 3.45 2.53 -9.38
C PHE A 21 1.93 2.65 -9.28
N GLY A 22 1.22 1.54 -9.15
CA GLY A 22 -0.22 1.55 -8.90
C GLY A 22 -0.59 2.28 -7.61
N LEU A 23 0.17 2.09 -6.54
CA LEU A 23 0.00 2.83 -5.29
C LEU A 23 0.35 4.31 -5.44
N LEU A 24 1.46 4.63 -6.11
CA LEU A 24 1.92 6.01 -6.28
C LEU A 24 0.95 6.88 -7.09
N ARG A 25 0.14 6.26 -7.97
CA ARG A 25 -0.88 6.97 -8.75
C ARG A 25 -2.10 7.37 -7.93
N ILE A 26 -2.23 6.86 -6.71
CA ILE A 26 -3.33 7.20 -5.83
C ILE A 26 -2.90 8.40 -4.98
N ASN A 27 -3.65 9.50 -5.08
CA ASN A 27 -3.47 10.61 -4.16
C ASN A 27 -4.05 10.23 -2.80
N SER A 28 -3.20 9.74 -1.91
CA SER A 28 -3.58 9.26 -0.58
C SER A 28 -3.35 10.30 0.52
N GLU A 29 -3.38 11.58 0.16
CA GLU A 29 -3.34 12.66 1.15
C GLU A 29 -4.56 12.60 2.06
N ARG A 30 -4.34 12.90 3.33
CA ARG A 30 -5.44 13.14 4.27
C ARG A 30 -6.22 14.38 3.85
N ASP A 31 -7.53 14.30 3.87
CA ASP A 31 -8.41 15.42 3.53
C ASP A 31 -9.52 15.56 4.59
N ASP A 32 -9.28 16.42 5.57
CA ASP A 32 -10.20 16.63 6.68
C ASP A 32 -11.53 17.26 6.24
N SER A 33 -11.60 17.88 5.07
CA SER A 33 -12.85 18.43 4.52
C SER A 33 -13.79 17.37 3.97
N LYS A 34 -13.30 16.14 3.77
CA LYS A 34 -14.04 15.01 3.20
C LYS A 34 -14.10 13.80 4.12
N VAL A 35 -13.96 14.02 5.41
CA VAL A 35 -14.08 12.97 6.43
C VAL A 35 -15.55 12.61 6.62
N ASP A 36 -15.85 11.31 6.67
CA ASP A 36 -17.14 10.75 7.06
C ASP A 36 -16.96 9.37 7.70
N ASP A 37 -18.04 8.66 7.99
CA ASP A 37 -17.98 7.35 8.66
C ASP A 37 -17.23 6.28 7.86
N LYS A 38 -17.21 6.40 6.53
CA LYS A 38 -16.51 5.47 5.64
C LYS A 38 -15.13 5.94 5.23
N HIS A 39 -14.83 7.21 5.44
CA HIS A 39 -13.59 7.85 5.02
C HIS A 39 -12.99 8.60 6.20
N PRO A 40 -12.44 7.88 7.19
CA PRO A 40 -11.97 8.52 8.44
C PRO A 40 -10.85 9.53 8.25
N PHE A 41 -10.11 9.44 7.14
CA PHE A 41 -9.04 10.37 6.79
C PHE A 41 -9.24 11.01 5.41
N GLY A 42 -10.46 10.94 4.88
CA GLY A 42 -10.78 11.34 3.52
C GLY A 42 -10.75 10.16 2.53
N PRO A 43 -11.11 10.41 1.27
CA PRO A 43 -11.25 9.33 0.28
C PRO A 43 -9.93 8.75 -0.23
N GLY A 44 -8.85 9.53 -0.26
CA GLY A 44 -7.55 9.09 -0.78
C GLY A 44 -6.95 7.92 0.00
N PRO A 45 -6.81 8.03 1.33
CA PRO A 45 -6.31 6.93 2.15
C PRO A 45 -7.14 5.65 2.05
N VAL A 46 -8.46 5.75 1.91
CA VAL A 46 -9.33 4.58 1.71
C VAL A 46 -9.00 3.89 0.38
N LYS A 47 -8.83 4.65 -0.70
CA LYS A 47 -8.43 4.09 -2.00
C LYS A 47 -7.09 3.36 -1.94
N ALA A 48 -6.11 3.94 -1.25
CA ALA A 48 -4.81 3.33 -1.08
C ALA A 48 -4.90 2.03 -0.30
N LEU A 49 -5.67 2.01 0.78
CA LEU A 49 -5.89 0.82 1.60
C LEU A 49 -6.58 -0.29 0.79
N GLU A 50 -7.66 0.03 0.09
CA GLU A 50 -8.38 -0.93 -0.75
C GLU A 50 -7.47 -1.51 -1.83
N HIS A 51 -6.68 -0.66 -2.49
CA HIS A 51 -5.74 -1.09 -3.52
C HIS A 51 -4.69 -2.05 -2.96
N PHE A 52 -4.09 -1.70 -1.83
CA PHE A 52 -3.07 -2.53 -1.19
C PHE A 52 -3.62 -3.88 -0.74
N LEU A 53 -4.78 -3.89 -0.11
CA LEU A 53 -5.43 -5.14 0.31
C LEU A 53 -5.83 -6.00 -0.89
N ALA A 54 -6.25 -5.39 -2.00
CA ALA A 54 -6.55 -6.12 -3.23
C ALA A 54 -5.31 -6.80 -3.81
N LEU A 55 -4.14 -6.17 -3.75
CA LEU A 55 -2.87 -6.80 -4.13
C LEU A 55 -2.57 -8.03 -3.26
N ALA A 56 -2.78 -7.92 -1.96
CA ALA A 56 -2.57 -9.04 -1.04
C ALA A 56 -3.55 -10.19 -1.32
N GLU A 57 -4.81 -9.91 -1.60
CA GLU A 57 -5.82 -10.91 -1.97
C GLU A 57 -5.47 -11.59 -3.30
N ARG A 58 -5.04 -10.82 -4.29
CA ARG A 58 -4.56 -11.36 -5.57
C ARG A 58 -3.45 -12.39 -5.35
N ASP A 59 -2.56 -12.13 -4.41
CA ASP A 59 -1.42 -12.99 -4.10
C ASP A 59 -1.79 -14.13 -3.13
N GLY A 60 -3.05 -14.25 -2.74
CA GLY A 60 -3.57 -15.38 -1.97
C GLY A 60 -3.49 -15.21 -0.45
N TYR A 61 -3.22 -14.01 0.04
CA TYR A 61 -3.16 -13.73 1.47
C TYR A 61 -4.54 -13.42 2.04
N ARG A 62 -4.74 -13.76 3.31
CA ARG A 62 -5.95 -13.35 4.05
C ARG A 62 -5.81 -11.90 4.45
N THR A 63 -6.79 -11.10 4.11
CA THR A 63 -6.80 -9.67 4.38
C THR A 63 -7.88 -9.31 5.40
N ARG A 64 -7.65 -8.21 6.10
CA ARG A 64 -8.61 -7.62 7.00
C ARG A 64 -8.56 -6.10 6.88
N ASN A 65 -9.73 -5.50 6.78
CA ASN A 65 -9.90 -4.04 6.80
C ASN A 65 -10.64 -3.66 8.09
N ILE A 66 -10.07 -2.77 8.87
CA ILE A 66 -10.62 -2.32 10.14
C ILE A 66 -11.24 -0.93 9.94
N ASP A 67 -12.49 -0.92 9.48
CA ASP A 67 -13.32 0.26 9.30
C ASP A 67 -12.64 1.39 8.49
N ASN A 68 -11.79 1.04 7.54
CA ASN A 68 -11.00 1.96 6.72
C ASN A 68 -9.98 2.81 7.50
N TYR A 69 -9.72 2.49 8.77
CA TYR A 69 -8.63 3.09 9.55
C TYR A 69 -7.30 2.42 9.27
N ALA A 70 -7.31 1.11 9.14
CA ALA A 70 -6.12 0.30 8.93
C ALA A 70 -6.51 -1.02 8.29
N GLY A 71 -5.53 -1.73 7.78
CA GLY A 71 -5.71 -3.08 7.29
C GLY A 71 -4.48 -3.93 7.57
N ASP A 72 -4.64 -5.22 7.47
CA ASP A 72 -3.54 -6.15 7.56
C ASP A 72 -3.75 -7.34 6.63
N PHE A 73 -2.68 -8.05 6.37
CA PHE A 73 -2.73 -9.37 5.77
C PHE A 73 -1.70 -10.27 6.46
N GLU A 74 -1.99 -11.55 6.47
CA GLU A 74 -1.18 -12.54 7.16
C GLU A 74 -0.61 -13.56 6.19
N PHE A 75 0.59 -14.02 6.49
CA PHE A 75 1.26 -15.11 5.80
C PHE A 75 1.87 -16.07 6.81
N GLY A 76 1.69 -17.36 6.57
CA GLY A 76 2.25 -18.41 7.41
C GLY A 76 1.34 -18.84 8.54
N GLN A 77 1.88 -19.69 9.39
CA GLN A 77 1.19 -20.30 10.52
C GLN A 77 2.15 -20.47 11.68
N GLY A 78 1.62 -20.62 12.87
CA GLY A 78 2.37 -20.85 14.09
C GLY A 78 1.96 -19.89 15.19
N ASP A 79 2.56 -20.05 16.36
CA ASP A 79 2.24 -19.27 17.55
C ASP A 79 3.04 -17.96 17.62
N GLU A 80 4.18 -17.93 16.96
CA GLU A 80 5.02 -16.74 16.91
C GLU A 80 4.62 -15.85 15.72
N VAL A 81 4.57 -14.54 15.94
CA VAL A 81 4.17 -13.57 14.93
C VAL A 81 5.25 -12.51 14.77
N LEU A 82 5.68 -12.29 13.52
CA LEU A 82 6.48 -11.12 13.16
C LEU A 82 5.54 -10.07 12.57
N GLY A 83 5.47 -8.91 13.20
CA GLY A 83 4.69 -7.78 12.71
C GLY A 83 5.54 -6.80 11.92
N ILE A 84 5.07 -6.40 10.74
CA ILE A 84 5.69 -5.36 9.92
C ILE A 84 4.68 -4.23 9.78
N PHE A 85 5.06 -3.03 10.19
CA PHE A 85 4.21 -1.85 10.17
C PHE A 85 4.67 -0.88 9.09
N ALA A 86 3.71 -0.38 8.32
CA ALA A 86 3.95 0.62 7.28
C ALA A 86 2.73 1.52 7.17
N HIS A 87 2.86 2.63 6.45
CA HIS A 87 1.73 3.52 6.17
C HIS A 87 1.50 3.64 4.66
N LEU A 88 0.28 4.00 4.28
CA LEU A 88 -0.12 4.12 2.88
C LEU A 88 -0.47 5.57 2.50
N ASP A 89 -0.69 6.43 3.48
CA ASP A 89 -0.96 7.84 3.22
C ASP A 89 0.32 8.59 2.86
N VAL A 90 0.16 9.70 2.16
CA VAL A 90 1.25 10.59 1.81
C VAL A 90 0.98 11.98 2.33
N VAL A 91 2.04 12.74 2.60
CA VAL A 91 1.93 14.17 2.89
C VAL A 91 1.56 14.93 1.62
N PRO A 92 1.00 16.16 1.72
CA PRO A 92 0.73 16.97 0.54
C PRO A 92 1.96 17.11 -0.35
N ALA A 93 1.78 16.87 -1.64
CA ALA A 93 2.89 16.90 -2.59
C ALA A 93 3.52 18.29 -2.73
N GLY A 94 2.71 19.34 -2.54
CA GLY A 94 3.19 20.72 -2.69
C GLY A 94 3.42 21.09 -4.15
N SER A 95 4.33 22.03 -4.36
CA SER A 95 4.68 22.59 -5.67
C SER A 95 6.14 22.37 -6.01
N GLY A 96 6.55 22.72 -7.22
CA GLY A 96 7.95 22.63 -7.64
C GLY A 96 8.36 21.30 -8.28
N TRP A 97 7.39 20.46 -8.61
CA TRP A 97 7.63 19.21 -9.33
C TRP A 97 7.84 19.47 -10.82
N ASP A 98 8.80 18.78 -11.42
CA ASP A 98 9.01 18.80 -12.88
C ASP A 98 8.03 17.90 -13.62
N THR A 99 7.48 16.91 -12.94
CA THR A 99 6.46 15.97 -13.46
C THR A 99 5.27 15.96 -12.52
N ASP A 100 4.18 15.32 -12.93
CA ASP A 100 3.03 15.10 -12.03
C ASP A 100 3.48 14.26 -10.83
N PRO A 101 3.31 14.75 -9.58
CA PRO A 101 3.76 14.04 -8.39
C PRO A 101 3.08 12.68 -8.17
N TYR A 102 1.94 12.45 -8.81
CA TYR A 102 1.20 11.19 -8.72
C TYR A 102 1.30 10.34 -9.99
N GLU A 103 2.18 10.71 -10.92
CA GLU A 103 2.47 9.90 -12.10
C GLU A 103 3.93 9.45 -12.07
N PRO A 104 4.21 8.22 -11.63
CA PRO A 104 5.57 7.70 -11.54
C PRO A 104 6.21 7.55 -12.92
N VAL A 105 7.45 7.88 -12.99
CA VAL A 105 8.26 7.81 -14.22
C VAL A 105 9.52 6.99 -14.04
#